data_e8350a671d859c9267180dea71f73340
#
_entry.id   e8350a671d859c9267180dea71f73340
#
_cell.length_a   1.000
_cell.length_b   1.000
_cell.length_c   1.000
_cell.angle_alpha   90.00
_cell.angle_beta   90.00
_cell.angle_gamma   90.00
#
_symmetry.space_group_name_H-M   'P 1'
#
loop_
_entity.id
_entity.type
_entity.pdbx_description
1 polymer ?
#
loop_
_entity_poly.entity_id
_entity_poly.type
_entity_poly.pdbx_seq_one_letter_code
_entity_poly.pdbx_strand_id
1 'polypeptide(L)'
;MVIITNYELFVNPNGKIICQSHEVAVCPHCQSTLKHRDCRQRVMKREGGDKTWIQINRLYCSKCRRLHTELPDCLVPFKHYASEIIEGVLDDVVTSDDEDSEDYPCDMTMSRWKDWFEINLLFIEGYIRNIGYSIFNEGIEFLKSSENKFDTIRSLGK
;
A
#
# COMPACT_ATOMS: atom_id res chain seq x y z
N MET A 1 -9.68 1.30 3.58
CA MET A 1 -8.58 0.39 3.25
C MET A 1 -7.36 0.93 3.95
N VAL A 2 -6.48 0.06 4.45
CA VAL A 2 -5.18 0.41 5.05
C VAL A 2 -4.14 -0.35 4.25
N ILE A 3 -3.20 0.35 3.64
CA ILE A 3 -2.07 -0.28 2.95
C ILE A 3 -0.99 -0.54 3.99
N ILE A 4 -0.38 -1.70 3.95
CA ILE A 4 0.72 -2.10 4.83
C ILE A 4 1.96 -2.45 4.01
N THR A 5 3.13 -2.03 4.51
CA THR A 5 4.43 -2.26 3.89
C THR A 5 5.36 -3.11 4.76
N ASN A 6 5.11 -3.13 6.07
CA ASN A 6 5.87 -3.93 7.02
C ASN A 6 5.02 -5.15 7.45
N TYR A 7 5.17 -6.23 6.70
CA TYR A 7 4.46 -7.49 6.92
C TYR A 7 5.32 -8.68 6.49
N GLU A 8 4.91 -9.86 6.90
CA GLU A 8 5.44 -11.13 6.39
C GLU A 8 4.32 -12.01 5.83
N LEU A 9 4.69 -12.82 4.84
CA LEU A 9 3.83 -13.85 4.29
C LEU A 9 4.36 -15.22 4.73
N PHE A 10 3.54 -15.99 5.40
CA PHE A 10 3.91 -17.32 5.84
C PHE A 10 2.83 -18.35 5.52
N VAL A 11 3.23 -19.60 5.35
CA VAL A 11 2.32 -20.71 5.10
C VAL A 11 1.95 -21.33 6.43
N ASN A 12 0.66 -21.35 6.76
CA ASN A 12 0.18 -22.00 7.97
C ASN A 12 0.16 -23.54 7.81
N PRO A 13 -0.03 -24.31 8.89
CA PRO A 13 -0.08 -25.79 8.84
C PRO A 13 -1.12 -26.37 7.87
N ASN A 14 -2.14 -25.58 7.51
CA ASN A 14 -3.18 -25.97 6.56
C ASN A 14 -2.86 -25.57 5.11
N GLY A 15 -1.65 -25.16 4.81
CA GLY A 15 -1.20 -24.78 3.45
C GLY A 15 -1.72 -23.43 2.97
N LYS A 16 -2.32 -22.59 3.83
CA LYS A 16 -2.79 -21.25 3.45
C LYS A 16 -1.70 -20.22 3.71
N ILE A 17 -1.51 -19.32 2.76
CA ILE A 17 -0.64 -18.17 2.94
C ILE A 17 -1.39 -17.09 3.72
N ILE A 18 -0.80 -16.65 4.82
CA ILE A 18 -1.32 -15.62 5.71
C ILE A 18 -0.41 -14.40 5.62
N CYS A 19 -1.01 -13.23 5.49
CA CYS A 19 -0.32 -11.96 5.64
C CYS A 19 -0.44 -11.49 7.09
N GLN A 20 0.69 -11.34 7.76
CA GLN A 20 0.79 -10.81 9.11
C GLN A 20 1.46 -9.45 9.10
N SER A 21 0.73 -8.43 9.49
CA SER A 21 1.25 -7.07 9.65
C SER A 21 2.01 -6.93 10.97
N HIS A 22 3.09 -6.17 10.94
CA HIS A 22 3.85 -5.73 12.12
C HIS A 22 3.53 -4.28 12.51
N GLU A 23 2.58 -3.65 11.82
CA GLU A 23 2.18 -2.27 12.04
C GLU A 23 0.92 -2.17 12.90
N VAL A 24 0.84 -1.11 13.69
CA VAL A 24 -0.40 -0.77 14.39
C VAL A 24 -1.34 -0.07 13.41
N ALA A 25 -2.40 -0.77 13.03
CA ALA A 25 -3.36 -0.24 12.07
C ALA A 25 -4.21 0.88 12.68
N VAL A 26 -4.22 2.04 12.02
CA VAL A 26 -5.02 3.20 12.40
C VAL A 26 -6.09 3.51 11.34
N CYS A 27 -7.21 4.04 11.79
CA CYS A 27 -8.30 4.40 10.91
C CYS A 27 -7.94 5.64 10.08
N PRO A 28 -7.97 5.59 8.74
CA PRO A 28 -7.63 6.75 7.91
C PRO A 28 -8.63 7.91 8.03
N HIS A 29 -9.81 7.68 8.64
CA HIS A 29 -10.82 8.73 8.82
C HIS A 29 -10.74 9.45 10.17
N CYS A 30 -10.46 8.72 11.25
CA CYS A 30 -10.56 9.27 12.60
C CYS A 30 -9.35 8.99 13.47
N GLN A 31 -8.29 8.43 12.90
CA GLN A 31 -7.00 8.12 13.52
C GLN A 31 -7.08 7.21 14.77
N SER A 32 -8.23 6.58 15.00
CA SER A 32 -8.38 5.61 16.10
C SER A 32 -7.77 4.27 15.71
N THR A 33 -7.22 3.55 16.68
CA THR A 33 -6.71 2.19 16.48
C THR A 33 -7.82 1.28 15.98
N LEU A 34 -7.51 0.49 14.97
CA LEU A 34 -8.39 -0.50 14.39
C LEU A 34 -8.31 -1.81 15.15
N LYS A 35 -9.43 -2.53 15.21
CA LYS A 35 -9.52 -3.87 15.83
C LYS A 35 -9.70 -4.93 14.75
N HIS A 36 -9.03 -6.06 14.90
CA HIS A 36 -9.26 -7.21 14.04
C HIS A 36 -10.74 -7.65 14.16
N ARG A 37 -11.37 -7.89 13.02
CA ARG A 37 -12.73 -8.41 12.94
C ARG A 37 -12.74 -9.84 12.41
N ASP A 38 -12.25 -10.04 11.20
CA ASP A 38 -12.21 -11.32 10.49
C ASP A 38 -11.15 -11.27 9.38
N CYS A 39 -11.06 -12.34 8.61
CA CYS A 39 -10.13 -12.45 7.49
C CYS A 39 -10.89 -12.71 6.18
N ARG A 40 -10.26 -12.36 5.07
CA ARG A 40 -10.73 -12.75 3.74
C ARG A 40 -9.57 -13.23 2.88
N GLN A 41 -9.88 -14.06 1.90
CA GLN A 41 -8.89 -14.48 0.90
C GLN A 41 -8.88 -13.52 -0.29
N ARG A 42 -7.70 -13.26 -0.80
CA ARG A 42 -7.43 -12.53 -2.02
C ARG A 42 -6.55 -13.37 -2.91
N VAL A 43 -6.89 -13.42 -4.19
CA VAL A 43 -6.03 -14.02 -5.20
C VAL A 43 -4.98 -13.00 -5.64
N MET A 44 -3.76 -13.48 -5.81
CA MET A 44 -2.65 -12.79 -6.44
C MET A 44 -2.17 -13.64 -7.61
N LYS A 45 -2.24 -13.10 -8.80
CA LYS A 45 -1.68 -13.71 -10.01
C LYS A 45 -0.28 -13.15 -10.23
N ARG A 46 0.68 -14.03 -10.37
CA ARG A 46 2.07 -13.72 -10.70
C ARG A 46 2.36 -14.02 -12.16
N GLU A 47 3.57 -13.72 -12.56
CA GLU A 47 4.14 -14.16 -13.82
C GLU A 47 4.02 -15.69 -13.94
N GLY A 48 3.77 -16.22 -15.15
CA GLY A 48 3.49 -17.64 -15.34
C GLY A 48 2.07 -18.08 -14.99
N GLY A 49 1.12 -17.13 -14.68
CA GLY A 49 -0.28 -17.42 -14.38
C GLY A 49 -0.54 -18.05 -13.03
N ASP A 50 0.49 -18.24 -12.23
CA ASP A 50 0.40 -18.82 -10.90
C ASP A 50 -0.55 -18.03 -10.00
N LYS A 51 -1.55 -18.73 -9.48
CA LYS A 51 -2.56 -18.15 -8.59
C LYS A 51 -2.22 -18.48 -7.14
N THR A 52 -1.83 -17.46 -6.41
CA THR A 52 -1.58 -17.56 -4.99
C THR A 52 -2.74 -16.96 -4.21
N TRP A 53 -3.26 -17.66 -3.20
CA TRP A 53 -4.33 -17.17 -2.33
C TRP A 53 -3.72 -16.70 -1.01
N ILE A 54 -3.89 -15.41 -0.74
CA ILE A 54 -3.39 -14.78 0.47
C ILE A 54 -4.57 -14.43 1.38
N GLN A 55 -4.48 -14.84 2.62
CA GLN A 55 -5.42 -14.45 3.67
C GLN A 55 -4.99 -13.10 4.24
N ILE A 56 -5.86 -12.11 4.13
CA ILE A 56 -5.66 -10.74 4.62
C ILE A 56 -6.71 -10.39 5.67
N ASN A 57 -6.37 -9.48 6.58
CA ASN A 57 -7.24 -9.08 7.67
C ASN A 57 -8.28 -8.06 7.22
N ARG A 58 -9.46 -8.14 7.84
CA ARG A 58 -10.44 -7.06 7.86
C ARG A 58 -10.51 -6.48 9.27
N LEU A 59 -10.37 -5.17 9.33
CA LEU A 59 -10.27 -4.41 10.55
C LEU A 59 -11.50 -3.52 10.73
N TYR A 60 -11.94 -3.35 11.94
CA TYR A 60 -13.10 -2.54 12.28
C TYR A 60 -12.70 -1.35 13.16
N CYS A 61 -13.19 -0.17 12.78
CA CYS A 61 -13.08 1.04 13.59
C CYS A 61 -14.30 1.19 14.50
N SER A 62 -14.12 1.08 15.81
CA SER A 62 -15.22 1.26 16.79
C SER A 62 -15.74 2.70 16.86
N LYS A 63 -14.90 3.70 16.56
CA LYS A 63 -15.27 5.13 16.62
C LYS A 63 -16.14 5.56 15.44
N CYS A 64 -15.72 5.31 14.21
CA CYS A 64 -16.46 5.72 13.02
C CYS A 64 -17.30 4.58 12.40
N ARG A 65 -17.31 3.38 13.01
CA ARG A 65 -18.08 2.19 12.61
C ARG A 65 -17.79 1.71 11.18
N ARG A 66 -16.59 2.00 10.65
CA ARG A 66 -16.18 1.61 9.31
C ARG A 66 -15.33 0.36 9.32
N LEU A 67 -15.50 -0.42 8.25
CA LEU A 67 -14.70 -1.61 7.99
C LEU A 67 -13.56 -1.25 7.04
N HIS A 68 -12.34 -1.70 7.36
CA HIS A 68 -11.15 -1.52 6.54
C HIS A 68 -10.54 -2.88 6.21
N THR A 69 -10.03 -3.03 5.01
CA THR A 69 -9.19 -4.16 4.63
C THR A 69 -7.74 -3.74 4.82
N GLU A 70 -6.97 -4.56 5.49
CA GLU A 70 -5.52 -4.44 5.60
C GLU A 70 -4.92 -5.10 4.36
N LEU A 71 -4.35 -4.31 3.46
CA LEU A 71 -3.90 -4.74 2.15
C LEU A 71 -2.38 -4.61 2.08
N PRO A 72 -1.63 -5.72 1.89
CA PRO A 72 -0.19 -5.65 1.63
C PRO A 72 0.07 -4.98 0.27
N ASP A 73 1.16 -4.23 0.15
CA ASP A 73 1.53 -3.45 -1.04
C ASP A 73 1.77 -4.31 -2.28
N CYS A 74 2.09 -5.59 -2.11
CA CYS A 74 2.15 -6.54 -3.22
C CYS A 74 0.79 -6.81 -3.90
N LEU A 75 -0.32 -6.30 -3.32
CA LEU A 75 -1.67 -6.42 -3.85
C LEU A 75 -2.26 -5.04 -4.19
N VAL A 76 -2.69 -4.86 -5.43
CA VAL A 76 -3.38 -3.64 -5.85
C VAL A 76 -4.88 -3.73 -5.51
N PRO A 77 -5.49 -2.63 -4.99
CA PRO A 77 -6.93 -2.58 -4.72
C PRO A 77 -7.77 -2.97 -5.94
N PHE A 78 -8.72 -3.89 -5.73
CA PHE A 78 -9.65 -4.35 -6.77
C PHE A 78 -9.03 -5.06 -7.99
N LYS A 79 -7.73 -5.32 -7.97
CA LYS A 79 -7.02 -6.07 -9.02
C LYS A 79 -6.64 -7.46 -8.51
N HIS A 80 -6.45 -8.39 -9.45
CA HIS A 80 -6.09 -9.79 -9.13
C HIS A 80 -4.62 -10.10 -9.43
N TYR A 81 -3.93 -9.21 -10.09
CA TYR A 81 -2.52 -9.34 -10.43
C TYR A 81 -1.66 -8.72 -9.32
N ALA A 82 -0.45 -9.23 -9.16
CA ALA A 82 0.54 -8.65 -8.26
C ALA A 82 0.88 -7.21 -8.71
N SER A 83 1.31 -6.37 -7.77
CA SER A 83 1.68 -4.98 -8.07
C SER A 83 2.78 -4.90 -9.13
N GLU A 84 3.78 -5.77 -9.04
CA GLU A 84 4.91 -5.89 -9.98
C GLU A 84 4.45 -6.05 -11.45
N ILE A 85 3.43 -6.88 -11.69
CA ILE A 85 2.88 -7.10 -13.05
C ILE A 85 2.19 -5.83 -13.54
N ILE A 86 1.44 -5.15 -12.68
CA ILE A 86 0.73 -3.93 -13.06
C ILE A 86 1.73 -2.80 -13.32
N GLU A 87 2.74 -2.66 -12.48
CA GLU A 87 3.85 -1.72 -12.66
C GLU A 87 4.57 -1.97 -13.97
N GLY A 88 4.95 -3.23 -14.25
CA GLY A 88 5.59 -3.60 -15.53
C GLY A 88 4.77 -3.25 -16.76
N VAL A 89 3.43 -3.36 -16.69
CA VAL A 89 2.54 -2.92 -17.78
C VAL A 89 2.50 -1.40 -17.91
N LEU A 90 2.49 -0.66 -16.80
CA LEU A 90 2.47 0.80 -16.81
C LEU A 90 3.80 1.39 -17.30
N ASP A 91 4.90 0.71 -17.02
CA ASP A 91 6.26 1.09 -17.44
C ASP A 91 6.65 0.56 -18.86
N ASP A 92 5.70 -0.07 -19.58
CA ASP A 92 5.91 -0.70 -20.88
C ASP A 92 6.98 -1.81 -20.89
N VAL A 93 7.29 -2.37 -19.73
CA VAL A 93 8.20 -3.53 -19.58
C VAL A 93 7.48 -4.85 -19.89
N VAL A 94 6.19 -4.93 -19.51
CA VAL A 94 5.31 -6.07 -19.81
C VAL A 94 4.36 -5.66 -20.92
N THR A 95 4.45 -6.35 -22.07
CA THR A 95 3.65 -6.04 -23.27
C THR A 95 2.91 -7.28 -23.76
N SER A 96 1.91 -7.07 -24.62
CA SER A 96 1.16 -8.18 -25.24
C SER A 96 1.98 -9.00 -26.25
N ASP A 97 3.13 -8.50 -26.64
CA ASP A 97 4.01 -9.15 -27.64
C ASP A 97 5.04 -10.08 -26.99
N ASP A 98 5.05 -10.19 -25.67
CA ASP A 98 5.92 -11.12 -24.95
C ASP A 98 5.49 -12.57 -25.23
N GLU A 99 6.34 -13.35 -25.92
CA GLU A 99 6.04 -14.71 -26.39
C GLU A 99 5.76 -15.72 -25.26
N ASP A 100 6.25 -15.46 -24.05
CA ASP A 100 6.00 -16.28 -22.86
C ASP A 100 4.66 -15.94 -22.15
N SER A 101 3.79 -15.20 -22.83
CA SER A 101 2.71 -14.42 -22.22
C SER A 101 1.34 -15.10 -22.16
N GLU A 102 1.20 -16.41 -22.34
CA GLU A 102 -0.11 -17.08 -22.17
C GLU A 102 -0.72 -16.80 -20.80
N ASP A 103 0.09 -16.39 -19.83
CA ASP A 103 -0.26 -16.17 -18.43
C ASP A 103 -0.23 -14.69 -18.00
N TYR A 104 0.22 -13.78 -18.86
CA TYR A 104 0.13 -12.34 -18.62
C TYR A 104 -1.32 -11.82 -18.77
N PRO A 105 -1.65 -10.65 -18.22
CA PRO A 105 -2.95 -10.08 -18.49
C PRO A 105 -3.13 -9.86 -19.99
N CYS A 106 -4.30 -10.19 -20.54
CA CYS A 106 -4.59 -9.95 -21.94
C CYS A 106 -4.50 -8.45 -22.29
N ASP A 107 -4.16 -8.15 -23.54
CA ASP A 107 -3.98 -6.79 -24.06
C ASP A 107 -5.08 -5.81 -23.65
N MET A 108 -6.35 -6.21 -23.72
CA MET A 108 -7.48 -5.40 -23.25
C MET A 108 -7.42 -5.07 -21.76
N THR A 109 -6.84 -5.95 -20.93
CA THR A 109 -6.68 -5.68 -19.49
C THR A 109 -5.52 -4.70 -19.27
N MET A 110 -4.44 -4.84 -20.00
CA MET A 110 -3.28 -3.93 -19.97
C MET A 110 -3.71 -2.52 -20.40
N SER A 111 -4.44 -2.39 -21.53
CA SER A 111 -4.97 -1.12 -22.01
C SER A 111 -5.84 -0.44 -20.96
N ARG A 112 -6.76 -1.17 -20.34
CA ARG A 112 -7.61 -0.62 -19.26
C ARG A 112 -6.83 -0.14 -18.05
N TRP A 113 -5.69 -0.73 -17.73
CA TRP A 113 -4.83 -0.26 -16.63
C TRP A 113 -4.11 1.03 -17.01
N LYS A 114 -3.61 1.13 -18.25
CA LYS A 114 -2.99 2.35 -18.78
C LYS A 114 -4.00 3.49 -18.82
N ASP A 115 -5.18 3.26 -19.40
CA ASP A 115 -6.27 4.26 -19.45
C ASP A 115 -6.65 4.74 -18.04
N TRP A 116 -6.79 3.79 -17.10
CA TRP A 116 -7.10 4.14 -15.71
C TRP A 116 -6.01 4.98 -15.06
N PHE A 117 -4.76 4.64 -15.30
CA PHE A 117 -3.62 5.37 -14.76
C PHE A 117 -3.56 6.79 -15.32
N GLU A 118 -3.68 6.95 -16.63
CA GLU A 118 -3.69 8.26 -17.30
C GLU A 118 -4.83 9.16 -16.79
N ILE A 119 -6.05 8.64 -16.70
CA ILE A 119 -7.20 9.40 -16.18
C ILE A 119 -6.97 9.86 -14.74
N ASN A 120 -6.28 9.07 -13.93
CA ASN A 120 -6.05 9.37 -12.51
C ASN A 120 -4.71 10.05 -12.24
N LEU A 121 -3.85 10.25 -13.24
CA LEU A 121 -2.48 10.73 -13.05
C LEU A 121 -2.42 12.06 -12.28
N LEU A 122 -3.27 13.02 -12.62
CA LEU A 122 -3.33 14.31 -11.92
C LEU A 122 -3.70 14.18 -10.44
N PHE A 123 -4.61 13.26 -10.11
CA PHE A 123 -4.98 12.97 -8.71
C PHE A 123 -3.84 12.30 -7.96
N ILE A 124 -3.15 11.37 -8.61
CA ILE A 124 -1.99 10.66 -8.04
C ILE A 124 -0.86 11.65 -7.76
N GLU A 125 -0.51 12.49 -8.74
CA GLU A 125 0.51 13.53 -8.57
C GLU A 125 0.14 14.53 -7.47
N GLY A 126 -1.11 15.00 -7.45
CA GLY A 126 -1.59 15.92 -6.42
C GLY A 126 -1.51 15.31 -5.02
N TYR A 127 -1.81 14.02 -4.87
CA TYR A 127 -1.69 13.30 -3.62
C TYR A 127 -0.24 13.15 -3.17
N ILE A 128 0.66 12.75 -4.08
CA ILE A 128 2.10 12.62 -3.80
C ILE A 128 2.69 13.96 -3.39
N ARG A 129 2.36 15.05 -4.10
CA ARG A 129 2.81 16.40 -3.74
C ARG A 129 2.34 16.80 -2.34
N ASN A 130 1.09 16.52 -2.01
CA ASN A 130 0.54 16.84 -0.68
C ASN A 130 1.29 16.09 0.44
N ILE A 131 1.57 14.79 0.25
CA ILE A 131 2.40 14.02 1.19
C ILE A 131 3.80 14.63 1.30
N GLY A 132 4.43 14.95 0.17
CA GLY A 132 5.75 15.57 0.15
C GLY A 132 5.80 16.88 0.94
N TYR A 133 4.80 17.75 0.77
CA TYR A 133 4.69 19.00 1.54
C TYR A 133 4.48 18.75 3.05
N SER A 134 3.67 17.75 3.43
CA SER A 134 3.46 17.41 4.84
C SER A 134 4.77 16.96 5.49
N ILE A 135 5.49 16.03 4.86
CA ILE A 135 6.78 15.53 5.37
C ILE A 135 7.82 16.66 5.47
N PHE A 136 7.86 17.53 4.46
CA PHE A 136 8.79 18.66 4.45
C PHE A 136 8.49 19.66 5.58
N ASN A 137 7.21 19.99 5.80
CA ASN A 137 6.82 20.91 6.87
C ASN A 137 7.08 20.33 8.27
N GLU A 138 6.79 19.03 8.48
CA GLU A 138 7.14 18.34 9.74
C GLU A 138 8.65 18.35 9.98
N GLY A 139 9.46 18.13 8.94
CA GLY A 139 10.92 18.23 9.01
C GLY A 139 11.41 19.63 9.41
N ILE A 140 10.81 20.70 8.85
CA ILE A 140 11.13 22.08 9.22
C ILE A 140 10.77 22.38 10.68
N GLU A 141 9.60 21.94 11.15
CA GLU A 141 9.19 22.14 12.55
C GLU A 141 10.13 21.41 13.52
N PHE A 142 10.55 20.20 13.17
CA PHE A 142 11.55 19.45 13.94
C PHE A 142 12.88 20.20 14.04
N LEU A 143 13.40 20.75 12.94
CA LEU A 143 14.64 21.53 12.93
C LEU A 143 14.54 22.80 13.78
N LYS A 144 13.44 23.55 13.67
CA LYS A 144 13.17 24.73 14.52
C LYS A 144 13.09 24.38 16.00
N SER A 145 12.49 23.25 16.35
CA SER A 145 12.39 22.80 17.74
C SER A 145 13.75 22.39 18.31
N SER A 146 14.66 21.85 17.48
CA SER A 146 16.02 21.50 17.89
C SER A 146 16.90 22.74 18.08
N GLU A 147 16.80 23.76 17.22
CA GLU A 147 17.52 25.05 17.39
C GLU A 147 17.14 25.71 18.71
N ASN A 148 15.85 25.79 19.04
CA ASN A 148 15.36 26.34 20.29
C ASN A 148 15.90 25.60 21.53
N LYS A 149 16.11 24.29 21.46
CA LYS A 149 16.73 23.50 22.54
C LYS A 149 18.22 23.84 22.71
N PHE A 150 18.96 24.04 21.63
CA PHE A 150 20.38 24.43 21.68
C PHE A 150 20.57 25.83 22.25
N ASP A 151 19.70 26.78 21.92
CA ASP A 151 19.76 28.15 22.48
C ASP A 151 19.44 28.18 23.97
N THR A 152 18.52 27.35 24.42
CA THR A 152 18.21 27.21 25.86
C THR A 152 19.40 26.64 26.64
N ILE A 153 20.11 25.66 26.11
CA ILE A 153 21.31 25.09 26.73
C ILE A 153 22.43 26.11 26.78
N ARG A 154 22.60 26.93 25.74
CA ARG A 154 23.59 28.02 25.68
C ARG A 154 23.32 29.12 26.70
N SER A 155 22.08 29.39 27.04
CA SER A 155 21.69 30.41 28.03
C SER A 155 21.85 29.94 29.47
N LEU A 156 21.87 28.63 29.74
CA LEU A 156 22.08 28.05 31.07
C LEU A 156 23.56 27.84 31.43
N GLY A 157 24.46 28.04 30.49
CA GLY A 157 25.93 27.89 30.67
C GLY A 157 26.70 29.20 30.91
N LYS A 158 26.00 30.27 31.31
CA LYS A 158 26.56 31.54 31.78
C LYS A 158 26.15 31.74 33.26
#